data_3672d7562e761c2a52fdc2f177399ff4
#
_entry.id   3672d7562e761c2a52fdc2f177399ff4
#
_cell.length_a   1.000
_cell.length_b   1.000
_cell.length_c   1.000
_cell.angle_alpha   90.00
_cell.angle_beta   90.00
_cell.angle_gamma   90.00
#
_symmetry.space_group_name_H-M   'P 1'
#
loop_
_entity.id
_entity.type
_entity.pdbx_description
1 polymer ?
#
loop_
_entity_poly.entity_id
_entity_poly.type
_entity_poly.pdbx_seq_one_letter_code
_entity_poly.pdbx_strand_id
1 'polypeptide(L)'
;MSSGLRWSYENGWFWSALVLLIVVFCICLWNAHRHAWAWLHVGLEALRFVLALAICLLLAKPESWQSHLPDDPARILVLTDASASMDTPDMDGQTRREWVESHWQPEVSQEITLERMAFESADSGVTNLHAALLRAGERNADLAGIIMLSDGDWNAGQPPQAAALQLRSQGVPLIAVPVGSEIPLPDIALSWQPMPKTLVVDEPTRLPFQVENRFARDAEITVSFTIDDREIEMKTFALAPGEAFNDAFLWKPTEEDDLTLSLSTPILPSETREDNNASQEKVRVQRERLQVLLVDSVPRWEFRYLRNALMRDQGVDVACVLFHPDAEVGLGQGPGYLDAFPETTEALTDYDVVFLGDVGIGQNQLTETHAEWLRGLVERQASGLVFLPGRRNHQKRLLDSPLGELLPVALEGDAVSTAEPASLELTAAGRDNVLTLLGDKPAENAAIWRSLPGFTWHAPVSRSKAGATVLAVHESSRNTYGRLPLLVTRPFGSGKVLYLATDGAWRWRRGVEDLYHYRFWSQVARWMAYQRNLAESDRGRIIHYPEAPTAGQDVTFH
;
A
#
# COMPACT_ATOMS: atom_id res chain seq x y z
N MET A 1 9.32 -39.94 -32.02
CA MET A 1 7.83 -39.95 -32.05
C MET A 1 7.32 -41.10 -31.20
N SER A 2 6.86 -40.87 -29.99
CA SER A 2 6.17 -41.88 -29.19
C SER A 2 4.67 -41.56 -29.23
N SER A 3 3.92 -42.38 -29.95
CA SER A 3 2.46 -42.31 -29.94
C SER A 3 1.93 -43.37 -28.98
N GLY A 4 1.09 -43.02 -28.08
CA GLY A 4 0.47 -43.93 -27.13
C GLY A 4 -1.01 -43.68 -27.05
N LEU A 5 -1.80 -44.79 -26.90
CA LEU A 5 -3.20 -44.72 -26.51
C LEU A 5 -3.27 -44.65 -24.99
N ARG A 6 -3.85 -43.59 -24.46
CA ARG A 6 -4.12 -43.44 -23.01
C ARG A 6 -5.60 -43.61 -22.75
N TRP A 7 -5.94 -44.49 -21.80
CA TRP A 7 -7.28 -44.66 -21.33
C TRP A 7 -7.49 -43.85 -20.04
N SER A 8 -8.52 -43.03 -20.00
CA SER A 8 -8.83 -42.20 -18.83
C SER A 8 -9.53 -43.04 -17.75
N TYR A 9 -8.77 -43.76 -16.93
CA TYR A 9 -9.34 -44.58 -15.83
C TYR A 9 -9.82 -43.78 -14.62
N GLU A 10 -9.50 -42.51 -14.56
CA GLU A 10 -9.91 -41.60 -13.47
C GLU A 10 -11.39 -41.18 -13.59
N ASN A 11 -11.95 -41.30 -14.77
CA ASN A 11 -13.35 -40.99 -15.00
C ASN A 11 -14.23 -42.19 -14.66
N GLY A 12 -15.20 -42.05 -13.77
CA GLY A 12 -16.16 -43.11 -13.40
C GLY A 12 -16.90 -43.72 -14.58
N TRP A 13 -16.92 -43.10 -15.76
CA TRP A 13 -17.45 -43.58 -17.02
C TRP A 13 -16.74 -44.81 -17.57
N PHE A 14 -15.44 -44.96 -17.40
CA PHE A 14 -14.68 -46.14 -17.84
C PHE A 14 -15.15 -47.40 -17.09
N TRP A 15 -15.24 -47.27 -15.77
CA TRP A 15 -15.70 -48.41 -14.93
C TRP A 15 -17.17 -48.73 -15.16
N SER A 16 -18.01 -47.71 -15.42
CA SER A 16 -19.42 -47.88 -15.75
C SER A 16 -19.60 -48.61 -17.08
N ALA A 17 -18.81 -48.28 -18.09
CA ALA A 17 -18.81 -48.95 -19.40
C ALA A 17 -18.35 -50.40 -19.28
N LEU A 18 -17.31 -50.67 -18.47
CA LEU A 18 -16.81 -52.03 -18.23
C LEU A 18 -17.89 -52.92 -17.54
N VAL A 19 -18.56 -52.37 -16.52
CA VAL A 19 -19.65 -53.08 -15.82
C VAL A 19 -20.82 -53.34 -16.78
N LEU A 20 -21.20 -52.36 -17.60
CA LEU A 20 -22.25 -52.51 -18.60
C LEU A 20 -21.90 -53.59 -19.62
N LEU A 21 -20.67 -53.64 -20.10
CA LEU A 21 -20.20 -54.65 -21.05
C LEU A 21 -20.27 -56.07 -20.46
N ILE A 22 -19.89 -56.25 -19.20
CA ILE A 22 -19.97 -57.54 -18.49
C ILE A 22 -21.44 -57.96 -18.36
N VAL A 23 -22.34 -57.05 -17.99
CA VAL A 23 -23.79 -57.35 -17.85
C VAL A 23 -24.39 -57.77 -19.20
N VAL A 24 -24.07 -57.02 -20.29
CA VAL A 24 -24.55 -57.35 -21.63
C VAL A 24 -24.00 -58.70 -22.08
N PHE A 25 -22.74 -59.01 -21.80
CA PHE A 25 -22.13 -60.30 -22.11
C PHE A 25 -22.85 -61.43 -21.40
N CYS A 26 -23.13 -61.29 -20.12
CA CYS A 26 -23.89 -62.30 -19.33
C CYS A 26 -25.30 -62.51 -19.90
N ILE A 27 -25.98 -61.41 -20.29
CA ILE A 27 -27.33 -61.51 -20.91
C ILE A 27 -27.28 -62.25 -22.24
N CYS A 28 -26.30 -61.97 -23.11
CA CYS A 28 -26.11 -62.63 -24.39
C CYS A 28 -25.82 -64.10 -24.23
N LEU A 29 -24.99 -64.50 -23.26
CA LEU A 29 -24.72 -65.88 -22.94
C LEU A 29 -25.95 -66.60 -22.42
N TRP A 30 -26.73 -66.00 -21.52
CA TRP A 30 -27.96 -66.57 -20.97
C TRP A 30 -29.00 -66.76 -22.06
N ASN A 31 -29.21 -65.83 -22.95
CA ASN A 31 -30.12 -65.94 -24.09
C ASN A 31 -29.67 -67.01 -25.08
N ALA A 32 -28.39 -67.09 -25.40
CA ALA A 32 -27.84 -68.13 -26.28
C ALA A 32 -28.08 -69.54 -25.68
N HIS A 33 -27.88 -69.71 -24.36
CA HIS A 33 -28.12 -70.97 -23.65
C HIS A 33 -29.59 -71.29 -23.62
N ARG A 34 -30.51 -70.34 -23.39
CA ARG A 34 -31.97 -70.54 -23.37
C ARG A 34 -32.53 -71.02 -24.70
N HIS A 35 -31.93 -70.64 -25.81
CA HIS A 35 -32.29 -71.02 -27.17
C HIS A 35 -31.48 -72.20 -27.72
N ALA A 36 -30.91 -73.03 -26.80
CA ALA A 36 -30.17 -74.24 -27.11
C ALA A 36 -29.06 -74.03 -28.15
N TRP A 37 -28.40 -72.89 -28.14
CA TRP A 37 -27.30 -72.52 -29.03
C TRP A 37 -27.66 -72.57 -30.54
N ALA A 38 -28.95 -72.35 -30.86
CA ALA A 38 -29.36 -72.30 -32.25
C ALA A 38 -28.56 -71.23 -33.01
N TRP A 39 -27.94 -71.62 -34.07
CA TRP A 39 -26.98 -70.85 -34.87
C TRP A 39 -27.44 -69.36 -35.19
N LEU A 40 -28.74 -69.21 -35.56
CA LEU A 40 -29.32 -67.87 -35.83
C LEU A 40 -29.40 -66.99 -34.60
N HIS A 41 -29.70 -67.54 -33.44
CA HIS A 41 -29.77 -66.79 -32.16
C HIS A 41 -28.36 -66.44 -31.66
N VAL A 42 -27.40 -67.34 -31.79
CA VAL A 42 -26.00 -67.05 -31.46
C VAL A 42 -25.43 -65.87 -32.32
N GLY A 43 -25.78 -65.85 -33.62
CA GLY A 43 -25.39 -64.79 -34.51
C GLY A 43 -25.96 -63.39 -34.09
N LEU A 44 -27.26 -63.38 -33.68
CA LEU A 44 -27.91 -62.14 -33.21
C LEU A 44 -27.34 -61.66 -31.89
N GLU A 45 -27.06 -62.55 -30.93
CA GLU A 45 -26.43 -62.16 -29.64
C GLU A 45 -25.00 -61.75 -29.80
N ALA A 46 -24.24 -62.33 -30.72
CA ALA A 46 -22.88 -61.83 -31.09
C ALA A 46 -22.94 -60.44 -31.68
N LEU A 47 -23.89 -60.15 -32.58
CA LEU A 47 -24.08 -58.81 -33.14
C LEU A 47 -24.44 -57.78 -32.05
N ARG A 48 -25.31 -58.15 -31.09
CA ARG A 48 -25.64 -57.28 -29.94
C ARG A 48 -24.42 -56.98 -29.09
N PHE A 49 -23.61 -57.97 -28.80
CA PHE A 49 -22.39 -57.80 -28.02
C PHE A 49 -21.38 -56.88 -28.74
N VAL A 50 -21.20 -57.07 -30.05
CA VAL A 50 -20.31 -56.20 -30.87
C VAL A 50 -20.80 -54.76 -30.87
N LEU A 51 -22.14 -54.56 -30.96
CA LEU A 51 -22.73 -53.22 -30.90
C LEU A 51 -22.52 -52.54 -29.54
N ALA A 52 -22.73 -53.32 -28.46
CA ALA A 52 -22.49 -52.87 -27.09
C ALA A 52 -21.00 -52.52 -26.86
N LEU A 53 -20.10 -53.35 -27.37
CA LEU A 53 -18.67 -53.12 -27.32
C LEU A 53 -18.27 -51.81 -28.05
N ALA A 54 -18.84 -51.58 -29.25
CA ALA A 54 -18.60 -50.35 -30.00
C ALA A 54 -19.09 -49.12 -29.22
N ILE A 55 -20.28 -49.18 -28.60
CA ILE A 55 -20.81 -48.12 -27.76
C ILE A 55 -19.93 -47.88 -26.53
N CYS A 56 -19.47 -48.94 -25.86
CA CYS A 56 -18.56 -48.83 -24.71
C CYS A 56 -17.21 -48.25 -25.10
N LEU A 57 -16.66 -48.56 -26.26
CA LEU A 57 -15.43 -47.95 -26.79
C LEU A 57 -15.60 -46.47 -27.08
N LEU A 58 -16.75 -46.05 -27.63
CA LEU A 58 -17.06 -44.63 -27.84
C LEU A 58 -17.23 -43.88 -26.52
N LEU A 59 -17.85 -44.47 -25.52
CA LEU A 59 -18.03 -43.90 -24.20
C LEU A 59 -16.72 -43.84 -23.40
N ALA A 60 -15.81 -44.78 -23.61
CA ALA A 60 -14.51 -44.83 -22.98
C ALA A 60 -13.54 -43.70 -23.49
N LYS A 61 -13.92 -43.00 -24.58
CA LYS A 61 -13.17 -41.88 -25.15
C LYS A 61 -11.66 -42.14 -25.15
N PRO A 62 -11.14 -43.09 -25.93
CA PRO A 62 -9.70 -43.28 -26.03
C PRO A 62 -9.06 -42.04 -26.61
N GLU A 63 -8.14 -41.44 -25.85
CA GLU A 63 -7.35 -40.30 -26.31
C GLU A 63 -6.05 -40.81 -26.91
N SER A 64 -5.81 -40.49 -28.16
CA SER A 64 -4.48 -40.66 -28.75
C SER A 64 -3.71 -39.33 -28.61
N TRP A 65 -2.64 -39.36 -27.85
CA TRP A 65 -1.77 -38.19 -27.79
C TRP A 65 -0.52 -38.46 -28.63
N GLN A 66 -0.19 -37.48 -29.44
CA GLN A 66 1.08 -37.42 -30.17
C GLN A 66 1.88 -36.28 -29.54
N SER A 67 3.05 -36.58 -29.02
CA SER A 67 4.00 -35.50 -28.69
C SER A 67 4.49 -34.91 -29.98
N HIS A 68 3.99 -33.71 -30.32
CA HIS A 68 4.64 -32.86 -31.32
C HIS A 68 5.79 -32.17 -30.59
N LEU A 69 6.99 -32.65 -30.79
CA LEU A 69 8.17 -31.81 -30.58
C LEU A 69 8.15 -30.79 -31.71
N PRO A 70 8.18 -29.50 -31.44
CA PRO A 70 8.38 -28.49 -32.48
C PRO A 70 9.66 -28.85 -33.27
N ASP A 71 9.63 -28.69 -34.56
CA ASP A 71 10.82 -28.90 -35.43
C ASP A 71 11.93 -27.86 -35.16
N ASP A 72 11.56 -26.73 -34.50
CA ASP A 72 12.50 -25.70 -34.07
C ASP A 72 13.01 -25.98 -32.64
N PRO A 73 14.30 -25.72 -32.33
CA PRO A 73 14.86 -25.89 -31.01
C PRO A 73 14.12 -25.00 -29.97
N ALA A 74 13.91 -25.54 -28.78
CA ALA A 74 13.27 -24.80 -27.71
C ALA A 74 14.06 -23.52 -27.39
N ARG A 75 13.39 -22.36 -27.39
CA ARG A 75 14.02 -21.06 -27.12
C ARG A 75 13.86 -20.69 -25.65
N ILE A 76 14.99 -20.49 -24.99
CA ILE A 76 15.04 -19.99 -23.61
C ILE A 76 15.66 -18.60 -23.61
N LEU A 77 14.97 -17.62 -23.04
CA LEU A 77 15.49 -16.27 -22.89
C LEU A 77 16.22 -16.14 -21.55
N VAL A 78 17.46 -15.70 -21.61
CA VAL A 78 18.26 -15.37 -20.43
C VAL A 78 18.25 -13.86 -20.24
N LEU A 79 17.57 -13.41 -19.21
CA LEU A 79 17.55 -12.01 -18.77
C LEU A 79 18.70 -11.77 -17.81
N THR A 80 19.62 -10.90 -18.19
CA THR A 80 20.75 -10.51 -17.32
C THR A 80 20.56 -9.09 -16.84
N ASP A 81 20.59 -8.92 -15.54
CA ASP A 81 20.55 -7.62 -14.87
C ASP A 81 21.84 -6.85 -15.18
N ALA A 82 21.69 -5.61 -15.65
CA ALA A 82 22.80 -4.71 -15.92
C ALA A 82 22.74 -3.44 -15.08
N SER A 83 21.94 -3.44 -14.01
CA SER A 83 21.85 -2.34 -13.04
C SER A 83 23.16 -2.11 -12.28
N ALA A 84 23.27 -0.95 -11.63
CA ALA A 84 24.46 -0.58 -10.85
C ALA A 84 24.74 -1.53 -9.68
N SER A 85 23.71 -2.16 -9.10
CA SER A 85 23.88 -3.12 -8.00
C SER A 85 24.67 -4.37 -8.42
N MET A 86 24.68 -4.71 -9.71
CA MET A 86 25.47 -5.82 -10.25
C MET A 86 26.99 -5.55 -10.30
N ASP A 87 27.43 -4.32 -10.07
CA ASP A 87 28.84 -3.95 -9.96
C ASP A 87 29.37 -4.10 -8.52
N THR A 88 28.54 -4.59 -7.60
CA THR A 88 28.92 -4.87 -6.20
C THR A 88 29.89 -6.05 -6.14
N PRO A 89 31.08 -5.91 -5.46
CA PRO A 89 32.12 -6.97 -5.44
C PRO A 89 31.91 -7.93 -4.25
N ASP A 90 30.78 -8.61 -4.17
CA ASP A 90 30.40 -9.52 -3.07
C ASP A 90 30.52 -11.02 -3.41
N MET A 91 31.05 -11.34 -4.59
CA MET A 91 31.20 -12.72 -5.07
C MET A 91 32.68 -13.11 -5.07
N ASP A 92 33.23 -13.46 -3.91
CA ASP A 92 34.65 -13.86 -3.75
C ASP A 92 35.66 -12.84 -4.32
N GLY A 93 35.36 -11.54 -4.19
CA GLY A 93 36.22 -10.45 -4.67
C GLY A 93 36.01 -10.08 -6.14
N GLN A 94 35.04 -10.71 -6.82
CA GLN A 94 34.54 -10.33 -8.15
C GLN A 94 33.23 -9.56 -8.00
N THR A 95 32.93 -8.71 -8.98
CA THR A 95 31.60 -8.13 -9.09
C THR A 95 30.57 -9.20 -9.46
N ARG A 96 29.31 -9.01 -9.09
CA ARG A 96 28.20 -9.90 -9.47
C ARG A 96 28.15 -10.10 -10.98
N ARG A 97 28.41 -9.04 -11.75
CA ARG A 97 28.49 -9.06 -13.21
C ARG A 97 29.61 -9.96 -13.72
N GLU A 98 30.85 -9.81 -13.21
CA GLU A 98 31.99 -10.63 -13.57
C GLU A 98 31.77 -12.09 -13.18
N TRP A 99 31.13 -12.33 -12.05
CA TRP A 99 30.78 -13.68 -11.60
C TRP A 99 29.80 -14.35 -12.59
N VAL A 100 28.74 -13.64 -13.00
CA VAL A 100 27.78 -14.15 -14.00
C VAL A 100 28.49 -14.47 -15.32
N GLU A 101 29.37 -13.59 -15.81
CA GLU A 101 30.10 -13.80 -17.06
C GLU A 101 31.06 -14.99 -17.02
N SER A 102 31.71 -15.20 -15.86
CA SER A 102 32.72 -16.25 -15.70
C SER A 102 32.15 -17.61 -15.29
N HIS A 103 31.11 -17.65 -14.48
CA HIS A 103 30.60 -18.89 -13.87
C HIS A 103 29.28 -19.37 -14.47
N TRP A 104 28.46 -18.46 -15.00
CA TRP A 104 27.19 -18.87 -15.57
C TRP A 104 27.32 -19.19 -17.08
N GLN A 105 27.87 -20.37 -17.37
CA GLN A 105 28.05 -20.91 -18.72
C GLN A 105 27.31 -22.24 -18.82
N PRO A 106 25.98 -22.24 -18.99
CA PRO A 106 25.21 -23.48 -19.02
C PRO A 106 25.57 -24.31 -20.27
N GLU A 107 25.81 -25.60 -20.06
CA GLU A 107 25.90 -26.57 -21.17
C GLU A 107 24.49 -26.80 -21.71
N VAL A 108 24.29 -26.52 -23.00
CA VAL A 108 22.98 -26.61 -23.67
C VAL A 108 23.00 -27.74 -24.66
N SER A 109 21.95 -28.56 -24.71
CA SER A 109 21.77 -29.55 -25.75
C SER A 109 21.50 -28.88 -27.11
N GLN A 110 21.74 -29.58 -28.21
CA GLN A 110 21.46 -29.06 -29.55
C GLN A 110 19.99 -28.75 -29.83
N GLU A 111 19.10 -29.21 -28.92
CA GLU A 111 17.66 -29.00 -28.98
C GLU A 111 17.21 -27.69 -28.31
N ILE A 112 18.12 -26.93 -27.71
CA ILE A 112 17.81 -25.70 -26.98
C ILE A 112 18.64 -24.55 -27.54
N THR A 113 17.99 -23.43 -27.79
CA THR A 113 18.65 -22.16 -28.14
C THR A 113 18.53 -21.19 -26.98
N LEU A 114 19.67 -20.68 -26.49
CA LEU A 114 19.71 -19.62 -25.49
C LEU A 114 19.85 -18.27 -26.18
N GLU A 115 18.89 -17.39 -25.91
CA GLU A 115 18.95 -15.98 -26.30
C GLU A 115 19.25 -15.15 -25.05
N ARG A 116 20.26 -14.26 -25.10
CA ARG A 116 20.60 -13.39 -23.98
C ARG A 116 20.07 -11.98 -24.22
N MET A 117 19.44 -11.40 -23.21
CA MET A 117 18.96 -10.02 -23.21
C MET A 117 19.33 -9.36 -21.89
N ALA A 118 20.10 -8.28 -21.96
CA ALA A 118 20.32 -7.43 -20.79
C ALA A 118 19.12 -6.49 -20.61
N PHE A 119 18.77 -6.21 -19.37
CA PHE A 119 17.80 -5.19 -19.01
C PHE A 119 18.43 -4.20 -18.03
N GLU A 120 17.94 -2.97 -18.06
CA GLU A 120 18.47 -1.80 -17.37
C GLU A 120 19.91 -1.45 -17.78
N SER A 121 20.48 -0.43 -17.16
CA SER A 121 21.89 -0.04 -17.31
C SER A 121 22.40 0.54 -15.99
N ALA A 122 23.71 0.44 -15.76
CA ALA A 122 24.36 0.98 -14.56
C ALA A 122 24.10 2.50 -14.37
N ASP A 123 23.92 3.23 -15.48
CA ASP A 123 23.71 4.68 -15.45
C ASP A 123 22.26 5.09 -15.15
N SER A 124 21.31 4.16 -15.22
CA SER A 124 19.88 4.51 -15.07
C SER A 124 19.46 4.83 -13.65
N GLY A 125 20.16 4.27 -12.65
CA GLY A 125 19.77 4.35 -11.24
C GLY A 125 18.40 3.72 -10.92
N VAL A 126 17.77 3.10 -11.93
CA VAL A 126 16.42 2.53 -11.86
C VAL A 126 16.46 1.07 -12.27
N THR A 127 15.91 0.20 -11.41
CA THR A 127 15.74 -1.24 -11.70
C THR A 127 14.27 -1.59 -11.66
N ASN A 128 13.69 -1.97 -12.81
CA ASN A 128 12.28 -2.33 -12.94
C ASN A 128 12.13 -3.77 -13.46
N LEU A 129 12.18 -4.74 -12.55
CA LEU A 129 12.05 -6.17 -12.86
C LEU A 129 10.70 -6.51 -13.50
N HIS A 130 9.62 -5.84 -13.08
CA HIS A 130 8.28 -6.05 -13.63
C HIS A 130 8.24 -5.74 -15.14
N ALA A 131 8.74 -4.56 -15.52
CA ALA A 131 8.77 -4.16 -16.93
C ALA A 131 9.72 -5.02 -17.78
N ALA A 132 10.84 -5.46 -17.20
CA ALA A 132 11.77 -6.37 -17.87
C ALA A 132 11.12 -7.71 -18.21
N LEU A 133 10.39 -8.31 -17.25
CA LEU A 133 9.68 -9.56 -17.45
C LEU A 133 8.54 -9.44 -18.48
N LEU A 134 7.76 -8.35 -18.45
CA LEU A 134 6.71 -8.12 -19.46
C LEU A 134 7.29 -7.96 -20.86
N ARG A 135 8.33 -7.14 -21.01
CA ARG A 135 9.02 -6.96 -22.30
C ARG A 135 9.59 -8.27 -22.87
N ALA A 136 10.07 -9.15 -21.98
CA ALA A 136 10.55 -10.48 -22.36
C ALA A 136 9.41 -11.35 -22.89
N GLY A 137 8.25 -11.35 -22.26
CA GLY A 137 7.07 -12.10 -22.68
C GLY A 137 6.44 -11.57 -23.97
N GLU A 138 6.42 -10.25 -24.19
CA GLU A 138 5.84 -9.62 -25.38
C GLU A 138 6.66 -9.84 -26.65
N ARG A 139 7.99 -9.87 -26.53
CA ARG A 139 8.89 -10.00 -27.69
C ARG A 139 8.91 -11.39 -28.33
N ASN A 140 8.57 -12.42 -27.58
CA ASN A 140 8.77 -13.79 -28.01
C ASN A 140 7.58 -14.68 -27.62
N ALA A 141 6.63 -14.86 -28.52
CA ALA A 141 5.46 -15.70 -28.31
C ALA A 141 5.76 -17.20 -28.13
N ASP A 142 6.97 -17.66 -28.55
CA ASP A 142 7.35 -19.06 -28.60
C ASP A 142 8.47 -19.42 -27.61
N LEU A 143 8.52 -18.71 -26.46
CA LEU A 143 9.51 -19.04 -25.43
C LEU A 143 9.14 -20.31 -24.67
N ALA A 144 10.09 -21.23 -24.57
CA ALA A 144 10.00 -22.40 -23.70
C ALA A 144 10.24 -22.06 -22.22
N GLY A 145 10.90 -20.92 -21.94
CA GLY A 145 11.15 -20.44 -20.58
C GLY A 145 11.99 -19.19 -20.53
N ILE A 146 12.03 -18.58 -19.35
CA ILE A 146 12.88 -17.41 -19.04
C ILE A 146 13.77 -17.78 -17.85
N ILE A 147 15.07 -17.47 -17.95
CA ILE A 147 16.02 -17.52 -16.85
C ILE A 147 16.43 -16.09 -16.54
N MET A 148 16.23 -15.64 -15.33
CA MET A 148 16.59 -14.30 -14.88
C MET A 148 17.78 -14.38 -13.93
N LEU A 149 18.86 -13.70 -14.27
CA LEU A 149 20.09 -13.54 -13.47
C LEU A 149 20.07 -12.12 -12.92
N SER A 150 19.78 -11.97 -11.64
CA SER A 150 19.65 -10.67 -10.95
C SER A 150 19.86 -10.88 -9.45
N ASP A 151 20.25 -9.82 -8.76
CA ASP A 151 20.26 -9.79 -7.27
C ASP A 151 18.85 -9.67 -6.67
N GLY A 152 17.84 -9.41 -7.51
CA GLY A 152 16.45 -9.28 -7.11
C GLY A 152 16.08 -7.91 -6.55
N ASP A 153 17.02 -6.98 -6.45
CA ASP A 153 16.75 -5.61 -6.03
C ASP A 153 16.00 -4.83 -7.13
N TRP A 154 14.91 -4.21 -6.75
CA TRP A 154 14.14 -3.35 -7.63
C TRP A 154 13.63 -2.13 -6.88
N ASN A 155 13.71 -0.97 -7.54
CA ASN A 155 13.35 0.32 -6.95
C ASN A 155 12.28 1.07 -7.76
N ALA A 156 11.79 0.49 -8.84
CA ALA A 156 10.77 1.09 -9.68
C ALA A 156 9.76 0.09 -10.23
N GLY A 157 8.57 0.56 -10.55
CA GLY A 157 7.50 -0.24 -11.16
C GLY A 157 6.66 -1.00 -10.14
N GLN A 158 5.89 -1.97 -10.67
CA GLN A 158 5.07 -2.87 -9.85
C GLN A 158 5.90 -4.05 -9.35
N PRO A 159 5.44 -4.76 -8.30
CA PRO A 159 6.08 -6.00 -7.85
C PRO A 159 6.26 -7.01 -8.98
N PRO A 160 7.46 -7.62 -9.14
CA PRO A 160 7.75 -8.53 -10.24
C PRO A 160 6.89 -9.79 -10.25
N GLN A 161 6.29 -10.16 -9.10
CA GLN A 161 5.38 -11.30 -8.97
C GLN A 161 4.17 -11.21 -9.91
N ALA A 162 3.67 -9.99 -10.17
CA ALA A 162 2.53 -9.80 -11.07
C ALA A 162 2.88 -10.20 -12.52
N ALA A 163 4.07 -9.81 -13.01
CA ALA A 163 4.57 -10.19 -14.32
C ALA A 163 4.89 -11.69 -14.40
N ALA A 164 5.46 -12.27 -13.33
CA ALA A 164 5.74 -13.70 -13.27
C ALA A 164 4.46 -14.55 -13.33
N LEU A 165 3.36 -14.12 -12.67
CA LEU A 165 2.06 -14.77 -12.76
C LEU A 165 1.45 -14.67 -14.17
N GLN A 166 1.63 -13.55 -14.84
CA GLN A 166 1.20 -13.38 -16.24
C GLN A 166 1.95 -14.32 -17.17
N LEU A 167 3.29 -14.41 -17.08
CA LEU A 167 4.11 -15.36 -17.84
C LEU A 167 3.68 -16.81 -17.59
N ARG A 168 3.42 -17.16 -16.33
CA ARG A 168 2.91 -18.48 -15.96
C ARG A 168 1.56 -18.78 -16.63
N SER A 169 0.66 -17.80 -16.72
CA SER A 169 -0.64 -17.97 -17.39
C SER A 169 -0.49 -18.19 -18.90
N GLN A 170 0.60 -17.72 -19.49
CA GLN A 170 0.97 -17.93 -20.88
C GLN A 170 1.74 -19.25 -21.11
N GLY A 171 2.01 -19.99 -20.05
CA GLY A 171 2.76 -21.25 -20.12
C GLY A 171 4.28 -21.08 -20.17
N VAL A 172 4.80 -19.90 -19.93
CA VAL A 172 6.24 -19.58 -19.90
C VAL A 172 6.76 -19.67 -18.47
N PRO A 173 7.53 -20.71 -18.11
CA PRO A 173 8.15 -20.81 -16.79
C PRO A 173 9.27 -19.78 -16.63
N LEU A 174 9.32 -19.18 -15.41
CA LEU A 174 10.38 -18.28 -15.00
C LEU A 174 11.26 -18.96 -13.94
N ILE A 175 12.55 -19.00 -14.18
CA ILE A 175 13.58 -19.46 -13.24
C ILE A 175 14.39 -18.23 -12.85
N ALA A 176 14.32 -17.82 -11.59
CA ALA A 176 15.18 -16.79 -11.05
C ALA A 176 16.43 -17.43 -10.43
N VAL A 177 17.58 -16.96 -10.86
CA VAL A 177 18.88 -17.32 -10.31
C VAL A 177 19.38 -16.10 -9.53
N PRO A 178 19.37 -16.16 -8.20
CA PRO A 178 19.86 -15.06 -7.39
C PRO A 178 21.36 -14.94 -7.53
N VAL A 179 21.84 -13.71 -7.73
CA VAL A 179 23.26 -13.38 -7.85
C VAL A 179 23.61 -12.41 -6.73
N GLY A 180 24.59 -12.75 -5.90
CA GLY A 180 25.01 -11.96 -4.76
C GLY A 180 25.30 -12.84 -3.54
N SER A 181 25.97 -12.28 -2.54
CA SER A 181 26.29 -12.96 -1.29
C SER A 181 25.14 -12.83 -0.28
N GLU A 182 24.87 -13.89 0.49
CA GLU A 182 23.98 -13.82 1.65
C GLU A 182 24.65 -13.11 2.86
N ILE A 183 25.95 -12.91 2.80
CA ILE A 183 26.71 -12.22 3.85
C ILE A 183 26.61 -10.73 3.57
N PRO A 184 26.08 -9.92 4.49
CA PRO A 184 26.07 -8.47 4.35
C PRO A 184 27.48 -7.94 4.12
N LEU A 185 27.64 -7.09 3.12
CA LEU A 185 28.92 -6.40 2.93
C LEU A 185 29.17 -5.44 4.09
N PRO A 186 30.44 -5.28 4.53
CA PRO A 186 30.78 -4.32 5.58
C PRO A 186 30.36 -2.92 5.18
N ASP A 187 29.47 -2.30 5.96
CA ASP A 187 28.83 -1.05 5.61
C ASP A 187 28.23 -0.37 6.84
N ILE A 188 28.20 0.95 6.85
CA ILE A 188 27.43 1.76 7.78
C ILE A 188 26.35 2.51 6.98
N ALA A 189 25.09 2.17 7.20
CA ALA A 189 23.98 2.86 6.56
C ALA A 189 23.36 3.90 7.50
N LEU A 190 23.25 5.14 7.02
CA LEU A 190 22.67 6.26 7.75
C LEU A 190 21.49 6.82 6.98
N SER A 191 20.33 6.99 7.63
CA SER A 191 19.14 7.53 6.98
C SER A 191 18.27 8.33 7.93
N TRP A 192 17.64 9.37 7.39
CA TRP A 192 16.53 10.03 8.07
C TRP A 192 15.33 9.09 8.15
N GLN A 193 14.67 9.09 9.31
CA GLN A 193 13.35 8.51 9.44
C GLN A 193 12.28 9.55 9.04
N PRO A 194 11.05 9.13 8.70
CA PRO A 194 9.99 10.05 8.32
C PRO A 194 9.80 11.18 9.34
N MET A 195 9.90 12.41 8.88
CA MET A 195 9.76 13.62 9.70
C MET A 195 8.92 14.68 8.98
N PRO A 196 8.35 15.68 9.72
CA PRO A 196 7.65 16.81 9.12
C PRO A 196 8.58 17.61 8.21
N LYS A 197 8.09 17.98 7.03
CA LYS A 197 8.83 18.84 6.10
C LYS A 197 8.67 20.32 6.42
N THR A 198 7.68 20.68 7.24
CA THR A 198 7.44 22.02 7.74
C THR A 198 7.63 22.03 9.25
N LEU A 199 8.47 22.91 9.73
CA LEU A 199 8.80 23.12 11.13
C LEU A 199 8.34 24.51 11.55
N VAL A 200 8.11 24.70 12.84
CA VAL A 200 7.64 25.99 13.38
C VAL A 200 8.78 26.65 14.15
N VAL A 201 8.97 27.95 13.91
CA VAL A 201 9.95 28.76 14.66
C VAL A 201 9.67 28.65 16.16
N ASP A 202 10.74 28.54 16.96
CA ASP A 202 10.70 28.40 18.41
C ASP A 202 10.10 27.09 18.96
N GLU A 203 9.69 26.14 18.11
CA GLU A 203 9.19 24.82 18.52
C GLU A 203 10.30 23.76 18.48
N PRO A 204 10.65 23.13 19.63
CA PRO A 204 11.60 22.03 19.63
C PRO A 204 11.07 20.84 18.85
N THR A 205 11.74 20.48 17.78
CA THR A 205 11.32 19.38 16.90
C THR A 205 12.29 18.22 17.02
N ARG A 206 11.73 17.01 17.13
CA ARG A 206 12.49 15.76 17.11
C ARG A 206 12.74 15.33 15.68
N LEU A 207 14.02 15.17 15.32
CA LEU A 207 14.50 14.78 14.00
C LEU A 207 15.02 13.34 14.06
N PRO A 208 14.18 12.34 13.75
CA PRO A 208 14.52 10.94 13.94
C PRO A 208 15.39 10.43 12.81
N PHE A 209 16.38 9.60 13.16
CA PHE A 209 17.27 8.94 12.21
C PHE A 209 17.54 7.50 12.59
N GLN A 210 18.05 6.73 11.65
CA GLN A 210 18.52 5.36 11.84
C GLN A 210 19.96 5.24 11.38
N VAL A 211 20.74 4.53 12.16
CA VAL A 211 22.08 4.08 11.81
C VAL A 211 22.14 2.56 11.92
N GLU A 212 22.72 1.88 10.95
CA GLU A 212 22.81 0.43 10.88
C GLU A 212 24.26 0.00 10.70
N ASN A 213 24.74 -0.91 11.57
CA ASN A 213 26.07 -1.51 11.45
C ASN A 213 25.95 -2.84 10.72
N ARG A 214 26.43 -2.93 9.49
CA ARG A 214 26.50 -4.16 8.70
C ARG A 214 27.87 -4.84 8.73
N PHE A 215 28.80 -4.31 9.50
CA PHE A 215 30.06 -5.01 9.76
C PHE A 215 29.84 -6.26 10.61
N ALA A 216 30.68 -7.27 10.43
CA ALA A 216 30.71 -8.47 11.26
C ALA A 216 31.38 -8.25 12.63
N ARG A 217 31.65 -7.01 13.03
CA ARG A 217 32.27 -6.57 14.27
C ARG A 217 31.55 -5.38 14.88
N ASP A 218 31.77 -5.17 16.16
CA ASP A 218 31.32 -3.93 16.83
C ASP A 218 31.96 -2.72 16.15
N ALA A 219 31.17 -1.67 15.96
CA ALA A 219 31.61 -0.42 15.39
C ALA A 219 31.21 0.75 16.29
N GLU A 220 32.16 1.66 16.51
CA GLU A 220 31.90 2.96 17.13
C GLU A 220 31.61 3.96 16.02
N ILE A 221 30.39 4.48 15.97
CA ILE A 221 29.87 5.30 14.88
C ILE A 221 29.52 6.68 15.43
N THR A 222 30.12 7.73 14.86
CA THR A 222 29.80 9.11 15.18
C THR A 222 28.91 9.69 14.09
N VAL A 223 27.70 10.08 14.45
CA VAL A 223 26.75 10.76 13.56
C VAL A 223 26.80 12.25 13.82
N SER A 224 27.16 13.03 12.83
CA SER A 224 27.12 14.48 12.82
C SER A 224 25.80 14.97 12.21
N PHE A 225 25.14 15.89 12.90
CA PHE A 225 23.99 16.64 12.39
C PHE A 225 24.41 18.05 12.00
N THR A 226 24.16 18.41 10.75
CA THR A 226 24.48 19.74 10.22
C THR A 226 23.24 20.38 9.58
N ILE A 227 23.19 21.72 9.59
CA ILE A 227 22.18 22.54 8.92
C ILE A 227 22.94 23.52 8.03
N ASP A 228 22.66 23.46 6.70
CA ASP A 228 23.33 24.30 5.69
C ASP A 228 24.85 24.31 5.91
N ASP A 229 25.44 23.11 6.05
CA ASP A 229 26.87 22.86 6.29
C ASP A 229 27.40 23.33 7.65
N ARG A 230 26.56 23.86 8.54
CA ARG A 230 26.95 24.21 9.92
C ARG A 230 26.67 23.06 10.86
N GLU A 231 27.68 22.56 11.54
CA GLU A 231 27.54 21.52 12.56
C GLU A 231 26.73 22.03 13.77
N ILE A 232 25.73 21.26 14.17
CA ILE A 232 24.83 21.55 15.29
C ILE A 232 25.10 20.64 16.47
N GLU A 233 25.19 19.33 16.23
CA GLU A 233 25.36 18.32 17.29
C GLU A 233 26.00 17.07 16.71
N MET A 234 26.77 16.35 17.54
CA MET A 234 27.31 15.03 17.24
C MET A 234 26.89 14.03 18.31
N LYS A 235 26.63 12.80 17.91
CA LYS A 235 26.35 11.67 18.80
C LYS A 235 27.18 10.48 18.41
N THR A 236 27.72 9.76 19.40
CA THR A 236 28.52 8.55 19.17
C THR A 236 27.80 7.35 19.76
N PHE A 237 27.75 6.27 18.98
CA PHE A 237 27.08 5.02 19.32
C PHE A 237 28.04 3.84 19.15
N ALA A 238 27.97 2.89 20.07
CA ALA A 238 28.63 1.59 19.91
C ALA A 238 27.57 0.57 19.47
N LEU A 239 27.66 0.06 18.26
CA LEU A 239 26.67 -0.85 17.67
C LEU A 239 27.28 -2.22 17.44
N ALA A 240 26.54 -3.27 17.84
CA ALA A 240 26.90 -4.65 17.57
C ALA A 240 26.75 -5.01 16.08
N PRO A 241 27.33 -6.13 15.61
CA PRO A 241 27.17 -6.61 14.25
C PRO A 241 25.69 -6.80 13.87
N GLY A 242 25.27 -6.23 12.75
CA GLY A 242 23.90 -6.33 12.25
C GLY A 242 22.87 -5.51 13.04
N GLU A 243 23.30 -4.67 13.98
CA GLU A 243 22.39 -3.84 14.78
C GLU A 243 21.98 -2.60 14.02
N ALA A 244 20.65 -2.35 13.99
CA ALA A 244 20.05 -1.10 13.55
C ALA A 244 19.55 -0.32 14.76
N PHE A 245 20.06 0.89 14.94
CA PHE A 245 19.73 1.76 16.06
C PHE A 245 18.99 3.01 15.58
N ASN A 246 17.92 3.36 16.30
CA ASN A 246 17.14 4.55 16.03
C ASN A 246 17.32 5.56 17.16
N ASP A 247 17.64 6.80 16.82
CA ASP A 247 17.69 7.93 17.74
C ASP A 247 17.13 9.18 17.07
N ALA A 248 17.23 10.32 17.72
CA ALA A 248 16.80 11.58 17.17
C ALA A 248 17.64 12.73 17.71
N PHE A 249 17.88 13.72 16.88
CA PHE A 249 18.31 15.03 17.32
C PHE A 249 17.11 15.86 17.76
N LEU A 250 17.27 16.67 18.79
CA LEU A 250 16.28 17.63 19.22
C LEU A 250 16.77 19.02 18.80
N TRP A 251 16.06 19.62 17.85
CA TRP A 251 16.45 20.92 17.32
C TRP A 251 15.31 21.92 17.42
N LYS A 252 15.64 23.17 17.76
CA LYS A 252 14.71 24.28 17.85
C LYS A 252 15.11 25.35 16.81
N PRO A 253 14.36 25.50 15.71
CA PRO A 253 14.61 26.56 14.74
C PRO A 253 14.32 27.93 15.34
N THR A 254 15.16 28.93 15.01
CA THR A 254 15.03 30.27 15.55
C THR A 254 14.57 31.30 14.52
N GLU A 255 14.68 30.99 13.24
CA GLU A 255 14.36 31.91 12.13
C GLU A 255 13.61 31.13 11.04
N GLU A 256 12.81 31.86 10.26
CA GLU A 256 12.13 31.32 9.09
C GLU A 256 13.13 31.17 7.96
N ASP A 257 13.24 29.96 7.42
CA ASP A 257 14.09 29.67 6.27
C ASP A 257 13.76 28.33 5.63
N ASP A 258 14.18 28.11 4.39
CA ASP A 258 14.21 26.82 3.72
C ASP A 258 15.61 26.22 3.95
N LEU A 259 15.69 25.25 4.83
CA LEU A 259 16.95 24.69 5.33
C LEU A 259 17.20 23.27 4.80
N THR A 260 18.48 22.94 4.63
CA THR A 260 18.92 21.57 4.35
C THR A 260 19.49 20.94 5.61
N LEU A 261 18.80 19.93 6.14
CA LEU A 261 19.27 19.11 7.26
C LEU A 261 20.12 17.99 6.70
N SER A 262 21.34 17.83 7.20
CA SER A 262 22.24 16.77 6.76
C SER A 262 22.71 15.93 7.94
N LEU A 263 22.75 14.63 7.74
CA LEU A 263 23.45 13.67 8.60
C LEU A 263 24.68 13.18 7.88
N SER A 264 25.75 12.95 8.61
CA SER A 264 26.94 12.30 8.07
C SER A 264 27.64 11.47 9.13
N THR A 265 28.33 10.44 8.68
CA THR A 265 29.23 9.61 9.49
C THR A 265 30.54 9.41 8.75
N PRO A 266 31.68 9.34 9.45
CA PRO A 266 32.96 9.03 8.83
C PRO A 266 32.94 7.66 8.16
N ILE A 267 33.57 7.56 6.99
CA ILE A 267 33.77 6.28 6.28
C ILE A 267 34.74 5.42 7.09
N LEU A 268 34.33 4.21 7.44
CA LEU A 268 35.16 3.27 8.15
C LEU A 268 36.06 2.46 7.19
N PRO A 269 37.25 2.02 7.62
CA PRO A 269 38.10 1.17 6.80
C PRO A 269 37.40 -0.11 6.38
N SER A 270 37.45 -0.43 5.09
CA SER A 270 36.84 -1.61 4.47
C SER A 270 35.31 -1.49 4.26
N GLU A 271 34.78 -0.31 4.32
CA GLU A 271 33.39 -0.03 3.96
C GLU A 271 33.19 -0.20 2.46
N THR A 272 32.08 -0.81 2.06
CA THR A 272 31.84 -1.15 0.64
C THR A 272 31.07 -0.06 -0.07
N ARG A 273 30.24 0.68 0.66
CA ARG A 273 29.44 1.81 0.13
C ARG A 273 29.76 3.07 0.93
N GLU A 274 30.04 4.15 0.21
CA GLU A 274 30.36 5.45 0.81
C GLU A 274 29.21 6.45 0.63
N ASP A 275 28.27 6.16 -0.28
CA ASP A 275 27.18 7.04 -0.67
C ASP A 275 26.04 7.09 0.35
N ASN A 276 25.94 6.09 1.24
CA ASN A 276 24.92 5.98 2.29
C ASN A 276 25.42 6.39 3.69
N ASN A 277 26.63 6.92 3.79
CA ASN A 277 27.17 7.53 5.01
C ASN A 277 26.68 8.97 5.24
N ALA A 278 25.89 9.49 4.32
CA ALA A 278 25.26 10.79 4.44
C ALA A 278 23.79 10.73 3.97
N SER A 279 22.96 11.52 4.62
CA SER A 279 21.54 11.64 4.25
C SER A 279 21.10 13.10 4.41
N GLN A 280 20.39 13.62 3.41
CA GLN A 280 19.94 15.00 3.40
C GLN A 280 18.43 15.11 3.27
N GLU A 281 17.85 16.07 3.99
CA GLU A 281 16.44 16.41 3.93
C GLU A 281 16.23 17.92 3.91
N LYS A 282 15.31 18.36 3.05
CA LYS A 282 14.93 19.77 2.99
C LYS A 282 13.69 19.99 3.85
N VAL A 283 13.76 20.98 4.71
CA VAL A 283 12.66 21.41 5.58
C VAL A 283 12.43 22.90 5.45
N ARG A 284 11.18 23.29 5.57
CA ARG A 284 10.79 24.71 5.64
C ARG A 284 10.47 25.07 7.08
N VAL A 285 11.06 26.12 7.59
CA VAL A 285 10.75 26.68 8.90
C VAL A 285 9.84 27.88 8.71
N GLN A 286 8.67 27.86 9.35
CA GLN A 286 7.66 28.93 9.26
C GLN A 286 7.31 29.45 10.64
N ARG A 287 6.91 30.69 10.73
CA ARG A 287 6.45 31.31 11.99
C ARG A 287 4.96 31.12 12.24
N GLU A 288 4.20 30.93 11.18
CA GLU A 288 2.75 30.78 11.27
C GLU A 288 2.36 29.39 11.75
N ARG A 289 1.47 29.38 12.74
CA ARG A 289 0.85 28.16 13.26
C ARG A 289 -0.30 27.76 12.34
N LEU A 290 -0.51 26.45 12.22
CA LEU A 290 -1.66 25.92 11.50
C LEU A 290 -2.96 26.39 12.15
N GLN A 291 -3.81 27.04 11.37
CA GLN A 291 -5.13 27.48 11.82
C GLN A 291 -6.14 26.37 11.60
N VAL A 292 -6.67 25.83 12.70
CA VAL A 292 -7.61 24.69 12.67
C VAL A 292 -8.98 25.12 13.20
N LEU A 293 -10.03 24.87 12.42
CA LEU A 293 -11.42 25.04 12.86
C LEU A 293 -12.02 23.66 13.18
N LEU A 294 -12.44 23.49 14.42
CA LEU A 294 -13.12 22.28 14.89
C LEU A 294 -14.60 22.57 15.14
N VAL A 295 -15.48 21.94 14.35
CA VAL A 295 -16.93 22.16 14.38
C VAL A 295 -17.65 20.88 14.79
N ASP A 296 -18.52 20.95 15.79
CA ASP A 296 -19.37 19.81 16.18
C ASP A 296 -20.74 20.27 16.66
N SER A 297 -21.70 19.36 16.69
CA SER A 297 -23.03 19.65 17.23
C SER A 297 -23.07 19.57 18.77
N VAL A 298 -22.23 18.74 19.37
CA VAL A 298 -22.19 18.51 20.82
C VAL A 298 -20.76 18.20 21.28
N PRO A 299 -20.41 18.47 22.55
CA PRO A 299 -19.07 18.21 23.09
C PRO A 299 -18.87 16.72 23.42
N ARG A 300 -18.97 15.84 22.44
CA ARG A 300 -18.71 14.38 22.55
C ARG A 300 -17.26 14.09 22.90
N TRP A 301 -16.95 12.85 23.30
CA TRP A 301 -15.60 12.48 23.72
C TRP A 301 -14.55 12.70 22.63
N GLU A 302 -14.85 12.35 21.38
CA GLU A 302 -13.94 12.59 20.24
C GLU A 302 -13.61 14.07 20.10
N PHE A 303 -14.63 14.96 20.11
CA PHE A 303 -14.43 16.40 20.05
C PHE A 303 -13.53 16.91 21.19
N ARG A 304 -13.80 16.49 22.42
CA ARG A 304 -13.05 16.97 23.60
C ARG A 304 -11.59 16.58 23.56
N TYR A 305 -11.32 15.32 23.22
CA TYR A 305 -9.95 14.82 23.19
C TYR A 305 -9.18 15.29 21.96
N LEU A 306 -9.84 15.38 20.79
CA LEU A 306 -9.26 15.98 19.60
C LEU A 306 -8.88 17.45 19.85
N ARG A 307 -9.81 18.24 20.39
CA ARG A 307 -9.52 19.63 20.79
C ARG A 307 -8.31 19.70 21.73
N ASN A 308 -8.29 18.89 22.77
CA ASN A 308 -7.19 18.90 23.74
C ASN A 308 -5.85 18.45 23.09
N ALA A 309 -5.86 17.52 22.17
CA ALA A 309 -4.68 17.09 21.45
C ALA A 309 -4.13 18.23 20.56
N LEU A 310 -5.00 18.88 19.80
CA LEU A 310 -4.60 19.98 18.92
C LEU A 310 -4.15 21.23 19.70
N MET A 311 -4.83 21.57 20.81
CA MET A 311 -4.44 22.71 21.65
C MET A 311 -3.10 22.55 22.39
N ARG A 312 -2.65 21.31 22.59
CA ARG A 312 -1.30 21.05 23.15
C ARG A 312 -0.20 21.12 22.11
N ASP A 313 -0.58 21.05 20.85
CA ASP A 313 0.37 21.15 19.74
C ASP A 313 0.74 22.62 19.57
N GLN A 314 2.02 22.97 19.82
CA GLN A 314 2.50 24.35 19.76
C GLN A 314 2.47 24.94 18.34
N GLY A 315 2.47 24.07 17.33
CA GLY A 315 2.37 24.45 15.92
C GLY A 315 0.93 24.58 15.41
N VAL A 316 -0.08 24.55 16.30
CA VAL A 316 -1.49 24.57 15.89
C VAL A 316 -2.27 25.58 16.75
N ASP A 317 -3.00 26.46 16.10
CA ASP A 317 -4.01 27.31 16.72
C ASP A 317 -5.40 26.75 16.42
N VAL A 318 -6.21 26.54 17.44
CA VAL A 318 -7.51 25.85 17.34
C VAL A 318 -8.64 26.81 17.69
N ALA A 319 -9.54 27.01 16.73
CA ALA A 319 -10.85 27.59 16.94
C ALA A 319 -11.92 26.51 16.96
N CYS A 320 -12.89 26.63 17.85
CA CYS A 320 -13.95 25.63 18.06
C CYS A 320 -15.34 26.26 17.92
N VAL A 321 -16.25 25.58 17.22
CA VAL A 321 -17.67 25.92 17.14
C VAL A 321 -18.51 24.74 17.61
N LEU A 322 -19.41 24.97 18.56
CA LEU A 322 -20.40 23.99 19.02
C LEU A 322 -21.81 24.49 18.75
N PHE A 323 -22.56 23.76 17.96
CA PHE A 323 -23.98 24.03 17.70
C PHE A 323 -24.92 23.48 18.79
N HIS A 324 -24.48 23.46 20.04
CA HIS A 324 -25.25 22.90 21.13
C HIS A 324 -26.33 23.87 21.58
N PRO A 325 -27.61 23.46 21.71
CA PRO A 325 -28.69 24.36 22.16
C PRO A 325 -28.50 24.92 23.56
N ASP A 326 -27.72 24.27 24.43
CA ASP A 326 -27.43 24.68 25.81
C ASP A 326 -26.05 25.36 25.95
N ALA A 327 -25.50 25.95 24.87
CA ALA A 327 -24.26 26.74 24.95
C ALA A 327 -24.34 27.89 25.94
N GLU A 328 -25.57 28.34 26.27
CA GLU A 328 -25.83 29.31 27.33
C GLU A 328 -25.43 28.81 28.74
N VAL A 329 -25.27 27.51 28.94
CA VAL A 329 -24.88 26.89 30.22
C VAL A 329 -23.36 26.75 30.41
N GLY A 330 -22.55 27.45 29.60
CA GLY A 330 -21.08 27.46 29.73
C GLY A 330 -20.36 26.27 29.07
N LEU A 331 -21.07 25.41 28.38
CA LEU A 331 -20.47 24.39 27.49
C LEU A 331 -20.18 25.04 26.14
N GLY A 332 -18.92 25.12 25.75
CA GLY A 332 -18.53 25.78 24.51
C GLY A 332 -18.08 27.23 24.69
N GLN A 333 -17.80 27.62 25.93
CA GLN A 333 -17.22 28.92 26.28
C GLN A 333 -15.77 28.73 26.79
N GLY A 334 -14.93 29.71 26.53
CA GLY A 334 -13.53 29.72 26.97
C GLY A 334 -12.52 29.87 25.82
N PRO A 335 -11.24 29.80 26.12
CA PRO A 335 -10.19 30.01 25.12
C PRO A 335 -10.36 29.09 23.89
N GLY A 336 -10.33 29.66 22.70
CA GLY A 336 -10.45 28.96 21.43
C GLY A 336 -11.87 28.62 20.99
N TYR A 337 -12.93 28.97 21.76
CA TYR A 337 -14.31 28.83 21.28
C TYR A 337 -14.78 30.12 20.59
N LEU A 338 -15.46 29.92 19.47
CA LEU A 338 -16.16 30.98 18.73
C LEU A 338 -17.64 30.95 19.11
N ASP A 339 -18.25 32.13 19.17
CA ASP A 339 -19.69 32.26 19.48
C ASP A 339 -20.59 31.74 18.33
N ALA A 340 -20.09 31.80 17.09
CA ALA A 340 -20.79 31.33 15.91
C ALA A 340 -19.79 30.79 14.85
N PHE A 341 -20.32 30.06 13.88
CA PHE A 341 -19.55 29.70 12.68
C PHE A 341 -19.15 30.96 11.90
N PRO A 342 -17.96 31.01 11.26
CA PRO A 342 -17.54 32.19 10.49
C PRO A 342 -18.63 32.69 9.54
N GLU A 343 -18.96 33.97 9.63
CA GLU A 343 -20.09 34.57 8.91
C GLU A 343 -19.71 35.08 7.51
N THR A 344 -18.42 35.05 7.18
CA THR A 344 -17.92 35.48 5.85
C THR A 344 -16.95 34.47 5.28
N THR A 345 -16.81 34.49 3.96
CA THR A 345 -15.85 33.63 3.25
C THR A 345 -14.42 33.96 3.68
N GLU A 346 -14.12 35.26 3.84
CA GLU A 346 -12.81 35.77 4.21
C GLU A 346 -12.37 35.21 5.58
N ALA A 347 -13.24 35.27 6.58
CA ALA A 347 -12.97 34.70 7.91
C ALA A 347 -12.76 33.17 7.88
N LEU A 348 -13.35 32.48 6.91
CA LEU A 348 -13.17 31.05 6.77
C LEU A 348 -11.84 30.71 6.05
N THR A 349 -11.34 31.61 5.18
CA THR A 349 -10.07 31.40 4.47
C THR A 349 -8.85 31.43 5.39
N ASP A 350 -8.96 31.91 6.61
CA ASP A 350 -7.88 31.87 7.59
C ASP A 350 -7.55 30.44 8.06
N TYR A 351 -8.48 29.49 7.87
CA TYR A 351 -8.29 28.13 8.35
C TYR A 351 -7.66 27.19 7.33
N ASP A 352 -6.55 26.56 7.73
CA ASP A 352 -5.84 25.55 6.93
C ASP A 352 -6.59 24.22 6.90
N VAL A 353 -7.22 23.85 8.03
CA VAL A 353 -7.92 22.58 8.18
C VAL A 353 -9.23 22.80 8.94
N VAL A 354 -10.30 22.24 8.41
CA VAL A 354 -11.59 22.19 9.09
C VAL A 354 -11.93 20.75 9.47
N PHE A 355 -12.14 20.49 10.75
CA PHE A 355 -12.68 19.25 11.26
C PHE A 355 -14.18 19.39 11.44
N LEU A 356 -14.94 18.64 10.66
CA LEU A 356 -16.40 18.66 10.66
C LEU A 356 -16.93 17.42 11.38
N GLY A 357 -17.35 17.62 12.61
CA GLY A 357 -17.90 16.58 13.49
C GLY A 357 -19.29 16.11 13.07
N ASP A 358 -20.11 15.71 14.03
CA ASP A 358 -21.48 15.25 13.78
C ASP A 358 -22.44 16.43 13.55
N VAL A 359 -22.22 17.15 12.47
CA VAL A 359 -23.03 18.29 12.03
C VAL A 359 -23.63 18.02 10.65
N GLY A 360 -24.77 18.63 10.39
CA GLY A 360 -25.47 18.56 9.10
C GLY A 360 -25.99 19.93 8.69
N ILE A 361 -26.83 19.96 7.66
CA ILE A 361 -27.56 21.15 7.26
C ILE A 361 -28.87 21.20 8.04
N GLY A 362 -29.19 22.37 8.66
CA GLY A 362 -30.46 22.57 9.35
C GLY A 362 -30.45 23.68 10.38
N GLN A 363 -31.55 23.78 11.13
CA GLN A 363 -31.70 24.76 12.19
C GLN A 363 -30.67 24.49 13.31
N ASN A 364 -29.97 25.52 13.77
CA ASN A 364 -28.88 25.44 14.74
C ASN A 364 -27.75 24.49 14.32
N GLN A 365 -27.46 24.45 13.03
CA GLN A 365 -26.35 23.73 12.42
C GLN A 365 -25.81 24.53 11.23
N LEU A 366 -25.10 23.88 10.30
CA LEU A 366 -24.65 24.55 9.09
C LEU A 366 -25.83 24.98 8.22
N THR A 367 -25.63 26.04 7.46
CA THR A 367 -26.52 26.48 6.37
C THR A 367 -25.99 25.95 5.02
N GLU A 368 -26.82 26.02 3.99
CA GLU A 368 -26.37 25.72 2.61
C GLU A 368 -25.23 26.66 2.19
N THR A 369 -25.29 27.93 2.58
CA THR A 369 -24.23 28.91 2.31
C THR A 369 -22.91 28.50 2.97
N HIS A 370 -22.93 28.02 4.23
CA HIS A 370 -21.74 27.51 4.91
C HIS A 370 -21.18 26.30 4.17
N ALA A 371 -22.03 25.43 3.64
CA ALA A 371 -21.62 24.27 2.86
C ALA A 371 -20.93 24.67 1.54
N GLU A 372 -21.43 25.70 0.85
CA GLU A 372 -20.79 26.27 -0.34
C GLU A 372 -19.42 26.88 -0.02
N TRP A 373 -19.30 27.59 1.08
CA TRP A 373 -18.04 28.20 1.52
C TRP A 373 -16.99 27.12 1.87
N LEU A 374 -17.40 26.10 2.63
CA LEU A 374 -16.51 24.98 2.96
C LEU A 374 -16.08 24.21 1.71
N ARG A 375 -16.97 24.00 0.76
CA ARG A 375 -16.60 23.44 -0.55
C ARG A 375 -15.56 24.32 -1.24
N GLY A 376 -15.81 25.63 -1.33
CA GLY A 376 -14.90 26.59 -1.95
C GLY A 376 -13.52 26.63 -1.27
N LEU A 377 -13.49 26.50 0.06
CA LEU A 377 -12.27 26.45 0.85
C LEU A 377 -11.40 25.25 0.44
N VAL A 378 -11.98 24.07 0.29
CA VAL A 378 -11.25 22.87 -0.15
C VAL A 378 -10.89 22.96 -1.63
N GLU A 379 -11.87 23.29 -2.48
CA GLU A 379 -11.71 23.23 -3.94
C GLU A 379 -10.71 24.26 -4.47
N ARG A 380 -10.69 25.48 -3.92
CA ARG A 380 -9.92 26.62 -4.44
C ARG A 380 -8.78 27.08 -3.56
N GLN A 381 -8.87 26.87 -2.23
CA GLN A 381 -7.89 27.35 -1.25
C GLN A 381 -6.91 26.27 -0.78
N ALA A 382 -7.06 25.04 -1.29
CA ALA A 382 -6.25 23.88 -0.91
C ALA A 382 -6.31 23.51 0.59
N SER A 383 -7.29 24.04 1.34
CA SER A 383 -7.48 23.66 2.74
C SER A 383 -7.97 22.23 2.87
N GLY A 384 -7.68 21.62 4.00
CA GLY A 384 -8.12 20.26 4.31
C GLY A 384 -9.49 20.23 4.97
N LEU A 385 -10.34 19.24 4.64
CA LEU A 385 -11.60 19.00 5.33
C LEU A 385 -11.66 17.58 5.87
N VAL A 386 -11.84 17.44 7.18
CA VAL A 386 -11.91 16.15 7.88
C VAL A 386 -13.33 15.91 8.36
N PHE A 387 -13.96 14.86 7.88
CA PHE A 387 -15.29 14.44 8.30
C PHE A 387 -15.18 13.42 9.44
N LEU A 388 -15.80 13.75 10.58
CA LEU A 388 -15.87 12.92 11.78
C LEU A 388 -17.33 12.67 12.19
N PRO A 389 -18.04 11.74 11.55
CA PRO A 389 -19.44 11.46 11.87
C PRO A 389 -19.61 11.08 13.33
N GLY A 390 -20.80 11.26 13.83
CA GLY A 390 -21.19 10.84 15.17
C GLY A 390 -22.43 9.97 15.16
N ARG A 391 -22.80 9.45 16.34
CA ARG A 391 -23.93 8.52 16.50
C ARG A 391 -25.29 9.12 16.15
N ARG A 392 -25.41 10.45 16.14
CA ARG A 392 -26.64 11.14 15.72
C ARG A 392 -26.82 11.17 14.21
N ASN A 393 -25.76 10.83 13.45
CA ASN A 393 -25.75 10.70 12.01
C ASN A 393 -26.19 11.97 11.26
N HIS A 394 -25.88 13.15 11.83
CA HIS A 394 -26.26 14.43 11.22
C HIS A 394 -25.60 14.64 9.86
N GLN A 395 -24.39 14.07 9.64
CA GLN A 395 -23.68 14.13 8.36
C GLN A 395 -24.47 13.50 7.20
N LYS A 396 -25.48 12.66 7.46
CA LYS A 396 -26.38 12.16 6.41
C LYS A 396 -27.09 13.30 5.68
N ARG A 397 -27.36 14.41 6.38
CA ARG A 397 -27.99 15.61 5.80
C ARG A 397 -27.06 16.40 4.88
N LEU A 398 -25.77 16.11 4.89
CA LEU A 398 -24.80 16.71 3.96
C LEU A 398 -24.88 16.11 2.57
N LEU A 399 -25.49 14.93 2.40
CA LEU A 399 -25.54 14.23 1.11
C LEU A 399 -26.25 15.05 0.03
N ASP A 400 -27.28 15.80 0.40
CA ASP A 400 -28.07 16.65 -0.51
C ASP A 400 -27.54 18.09 -0.60
N SER A 401 -26.39 18.38 -0.01
CA SER A 401 -25.71 19.69 0.01
C SER A 401 -24.44 19.69 -0.85
N PRO A 402 -23.82 20.85 -1.11
CA PRO A 402 -22.51 20.95 -1.77
C PRO A 402 -21.41 20.09 -1.14
N LEU A 403 -21.47 19.81 0.17
CA LEU A 403 -20.52 18.96 0.88
C LEU A 403 -20.69 17.46 0.57
N GLY A 404 -21.85 17.05 0.05
CA GLY A 404 -22.09 15.66 -0.34
C GLY A 404 -21.15 15.16 -1.43
N GLU A 405 -20.72 16.05 -2.34
CA GLU A 405 -19.73 15.71 -3.36
C GLU A 405 -18.33 15.47 -2.79
N LEU A 406 -17.99 16.19 -1.70
CA LEU A 406 -16.70 16.09 -1.05
C LEU A 406 -16.53 14.78 -0.27
N LEU A 407 -17.62 14.23 0.28
CA LEU A 407 -17.55 12.95 1.00
C LEU A 407 -16.84 11.88 0.15
N PRO A 408 -15.75 11.28 0.63
CA PRO A 408 -14.99 10.29 -0.14
C PRO A 408 -15.65 8.91 -0.14
N VAL A 409 -16.78 8.77 0.56
CA VAL A 409 -17.54 7.52 0.73
C VAL A 409 -19.00 7.70 0.36
N ALA A 410 -19.65 6.61 -0.01
CA ALA A 410 -21.09 6.54 -0.14
C ALA A 410 -21.69 6.05 1.19
N LEU A 411 -22.74 6.73 1.66
CA LEU A 411 -23.46 6.39 2.90
C LEU A 411 -24.81 5.78 2.53
N GLU A 412 -25.09 4.60 3.04
CA GLU A 412 -26.35 3.86 2.79
C GLU A 412 -26.86 3.22 4.08
N GLY A 413 -28.12 3.47 4.41
CA GLY A 413 -28.76 2.94 5.63
C GLY A 413 -28.52 3.82 6.85
N ASP A 414 -28.48 3.16 8.01
CA ASP A 414 -28.28 3.80 9.32
C ASP A 414 -26.95 3.39 9.95
N ALA A 415 -26.50 4.19 10.93
CA ALA A 415 -25.27 3.90 11.66
C ALA A 415 -25.34 2.52 12.34
N VAL A 416 -24.25 1.77 12.27
CA VAL A 416 -24.18 0.40 12.80
C VAL A 416 -23.47 0.41 14.15
N SER A 417 -24.16 -0.10 15.18
CA SER A 417 -23.56 -0.36 16.49
C SER A 417 -23.14 -1.83 16.59
N THR A 418 -21.94 -2.07 17.10
CA THR A 418 -21.40 -3.40 17.33
C THR A 418 -21.52 -3.79 18.79
N ALA A 419 -21.91 -5.04 19.07
CA ALA A 419 -21.99 -5.55 20.44
C ALA A 419 -20.59 -5.68 21.08
N GLU A 420 -19.60 -6.08 20.28
CA GLU A 420 -18.20 -6.14 20.65
C GLU A 420 -17.42 -5.05 19.91
N PRO A 421 -16.33 -4.52 20.50
CA PRO A 421 -15.48 -3.55 19.82
C PRO A 421 -14.86 -4.16 18.57
N ALA A 422 -14.97 -3.47 17.45
CA ALA A 422 -14.34 -3.84 16.17
C ALA A 422 -13.10 -2.98 15.94
N SER A 423 -12.14 -3.48 15.17
CA SER A 423 -10.86 -2.82 14.89
C SER A 423 -10.76 -2.30 13.47
N LEU A 424 -9.89 -1.31 13.29
CA LEU A 424 -9.46 -0.85 11.97
C LEU A 424 -8.28 -1.71 11.49
N GLU A 425 -8.35 -2.17 10.26
CA GLU A 425 -7.24 -2.87 9.61
C GLU A 425 -6.69 -2.02 8.46
N LEU A 426 -5.38 -1.74 8.48
CA LEU A 426 -4.73 -0.96 7.44
C LEU A 426 -4.70 -1.72 6.11
N THR A 427 -5.04 -1.04 5.04
CA THR A 427 -4.83 -1.51 3.66
C THR A 427 -3.35 -1.44 3.28
N ALA A 428 -2.97 -1.90 2.08
CA ALA A 428 -1.62 -1.67 1.55
C ALA A 428 -1.31 -0.17 1.49
N ALA A 429 -2.19 0.63 0.88
CA ALA A 429 -2.06 2.10 0.83
C ALA A 429 -2.00 2.75 2.23
N GLY A 430 -2.73 2.18 3.21
CA GLY A 430 -2.68 2.67 4.58
C GLY A 430 -1.39 2.33 5.29
N ARG A 431 -0.71 1.24 4.97
CA ARG A 431 0.59 0.91 5.59
C ARG A 431 1.72 1.84 5.16
N ASP A 432 1.61 2.34 3.93
CA ASP A 432 2.64 3.20 3.31
C ASP A 432 2.33 4.70 3.48
N ASN A 433 1.21 5.05 4.12
CA ASN A 433 0.78 6.44 4.25
C ASN A 433 1.24 7.06 5.58
N VAL A 434 1.79 8.27 5.50
CA VAL A 434 2.27 9.03 6.67
C VAL A 434 1.21 9.23 7.76
N LEU A 435 -0.07 9.37 7.40
CA LEU A 435 -1.17 9.54 8.35
C LEU A 435 -1.31 8.38 9.33
N THR A 436 -0.93 7.19 8.93
CA THR A 436 -1.11 5.96 9.69
C THR A 436 0.17 5.46 10.35
N LEU A 437 1.25 6.24 10.30
CA LEU A 437 2.52 5.92 10.96
C LEU A 437 2.45 6.29 12.45
N LEU A 438 2.03 5.32 13.29
CA LEU A 438 2.00 5.45 14.75
C LEU A 438 3.27 4.91 15.42
N GLY A 439 4.04 4.09 14.72
CA GLY A 439 5.34 3.55 15.13
C GLY A 439 6.44 3.98 14.18
N ASP A 440 7.67 3.84 14.62
CA ASP A 440 8.84 4.28 13.86
C ASP A 440 9.30 3.23 12.82
N LYS A 441 8.88 1.97 12.99
CA LYS A 441 9.15 0.86 12.05
C LYS A 441 7.85 0.27 11.49
N PRO A 442 7.82 -0.19 10.23
CA PRO A 442 6.60 -0.76 9.62
C PRO A 442 6.00 -1.94 10.39
N ALA A 443 6.85 -2.84 10.92
CA ALA A 443 6.41 -3.99 11.71
C ALA A 443 5.81 -3.57 13.05
N GLU A 444 6.41 -2.59 13.72
CA GLU A 444 5.92 -1.98 14.94
C GLU A 444 4.59 -1.25 14.69
N ASN A 445 4.52 -0.45 13.63
CA ASN A 445 3.30 0.24 13.23
C ASN A 445 2.12 -0.73 13.05
N ALA A 446 2.34 -1.85 12.37
CA ALA A 446 1.31 -2.87 12.20
C ALA A 446 0.88 -3.54 13.51
N ALA A 447 1.82 -3.70 14.47
CA ALA A 447 1.51 -4.22 15.80
C ALA A 447 0.71 -3.20 16.63
N ILE A 448 1.07 -1.92 16.58
CA ILE A 448 0.35 -0.83 17.25
C ILE A 448 -1.10 -0.80 16.76
N TRP A 449 -1.36 -0.72 15.45
CA TRP A 449 -2.71 -0.68 14.90
C TRP A 449 -3.58 -1.86 15.33
N ARG A 450 -3.02 -3.05 15.46
CA ARG A 450 -3.74 -4.23 15.97
C ARG A 450 -4.03 -4.16 17.47
N SER A 451 -3.22 -3.43 18.24
CA SER A 451 -3.37 -3.29 19.69
C SER A 451 -4.29 -2.13 20.10
N LEU A 452 -4.62 -1.23 19.16
CA LEU A 452 -5.49 -0.09 19.45
C LEU A 452 -6.87 -0.56 19.92
N PRO A 453 -7.44 0.11 20.94
CA PRO A 453 -8.81 -0.16 21.36
C PRO A 453 -9.79 0.03 20.20
N GLY A 454 -10.67 -0.96 20.02
CA GLY A 454 -11.66 -0.95 18.96
C GLY A 454 -12.78 0.09 19.18
N PHE A 455 -13.56 0.31 18.12
CA PHE A 455 -14.76 1.15 18.12
C PHE A 455 -16.02 0.29 18.30
N THR A 456 -17.09 0.90 18.82
CA THR A 456 -18.38 0.21 19.08
C THR A 456 -19.50 0.64 18.13
N TRP A 457 -19.21 1.51 17.18
CA TRP A 457 -20.12 1.90 16.13
C TRP A 457 -19.35 2.50 14.96
N HIS A 458 -19.96 2.48 13.79
CA HIS A 458 -19.47 3.18 12.60
C HIS A 458 -20.64 3.77 11.80
N ALA A 459 -20.33 4.81 11.03
CA ALA A 459 -21.26 5.40 10.08
C ALA A 459 -21.66 4.37 9.00
N PRO A 460 -22.82 4.55 8.35
CA PRO A 460 -23.37 3.60 7.38
C PRO A 460 -22.63 3.67 6.03
N VAL A 461 -21.33 3.42 6.04
CA VAL A 461 -20.49 3.46 4.84
C VAL A 461 -20.72 2.20 4.00
N SER A 462 -21.04 2.37 2.73
CA SER A 462 -21.20 1.24 1.80
C SER A 462 -19.93 1.00 0.96
N ARG A 463 -19.34 2.04 0.41
CA ARG A 463 -18.14 1.97 -0.45
C ARG A 463 -17.39 3.29 -0.50
N SER A 464 -16.15 3.27 -0.97
CA SER A 464 -15.41 4.46 -1.36
C SER A 464 -15.89 4.97 -2.73
N LYS A 465 -15.85 6.29 -2.94
CA LYS A 465 -16.12 6.91 -4.24
C LYS A 465 -14.89 6.83 -5.15
N ALA A 466 -15.09 7.07 -6.45
CA ALA A 466 -14.01 7.12 -7.43
C ALA A 466 -12.96 8.19 -7.06
N GLY A 467 -11.70 7.87 -7.23
CA GLY A 467 -10.58 8.74 -6.87
C GLY A 467 -10.27 8.80 -5.37
N ALA A 468 -10.97 8.03 -4.53
CA ALA A 468 -10.68 7.95 -3.11
C ALA A 468 -9.71 6.80 -2.79
N THR A 469 -8.77 7.06 -1.88
CA THR A 469 -7.83 6.07 -1.36
C THR A 469 -8.30 5.58 0.00
N VAL A 470 -8.49 4.28 0.13
CA VAL A 470 -8.88 3.65 1.40
C VAL A 470 -7.62 3.30 2.19
N LEU A 471 -7.45 3.91 3.36
CA LEU A 471 -6.30 3.69 4.23
C LEU A 471 -6.56 2.60 5.27
N ALA A 472 -7.81 2.53 5.80
CA ALA A 472 -8.19 1.45 6.71
C ALA A 472 -9.62 0.98 6.44
N VAL A 473 -9.83 -0.31 6.70
CA VAL A 473 -11.11 -1.00 6.55
C VAL A 473 -11.54 -1.63 7.87
N HIS A 474 -12.81 -2.01 7.96
CA HIS A 474 -13.30 -2.82 9.05
C HIS A 474 -12.65 -4.21 9.04
N GLU A 475 -12.20 -4.71 10.18
CA GLU A 475 -11.49 -6.00 10.28
C GLU A 475 -12.28 -7.18 9.72
N SER A 476 -13.59 -7.21 9.93
CA SER A 476 -14.44 -8.37 9.60
C SER A 476 -15.65 -8.04 8.72
N SER A 477 -16.28 -6.85 8.90
CA SER A 477 -17.53 -6.50 8.20
C SER A 477 -17.31 -6.25 6.70
N ARG A 478 -18.19 -6.85 5.91
CA ARG A 478 -18.15 -6.79 4.43
C ARG A 478 -19.56 -6.58 3.87
N ASN A 479 -19.61 -6.00 2.69
CA ASN A 479 -20.81 -5.91 1.87
C ASN A 479 -20.52 -6.38 0.43
N THR A 480 -21.41 -6.11 -0.50
CA THR A 480 -21.25 -6.48 -1.92
C THR A 480 -20.05 -5.81 -2.60
N TYR A 481 -19.51 -4.72 -2.05
CA TYR A 481 -18.35 -3.99 -2.56
C TYR A 481 -17.03 -4.39 -1.89
N GLY A 482 -17.07 -5.28 -0.90
CA GLY A 482 -15.91 -5.73 -0.16
C GLY A 482 -15.93 -5.34 1.32
N ARG A 483 -14.77 -5.19 1.94
CA ARG A 483 -14.66 -4.72 3.34
C ARG A 483 -15.08 -3.26 3.44
N LEU A 484 -15.74 -2.89 4.56
CA LEU A 484 -16.23 -1.53 4.77
C LEU A 484 -15.05 -0.55 4.93
N PRO A 485 -14.97 0.50 4.10
CA PRO A 485 -13.91 1.51 4.22
C PRO A 485 -14.19 2.44 5.40
N LEU A 486 -13.25 2.54 6.35
CA LEU A 486 -13.42 3.30 7.58
C LEU A 486 -12.53 4.53 7.69
N LEU A 487 -11.33 4.49 7.12
CA LEU A 487 -10.45 5.65 6.98
C LEU A 487 -10.16 5.86 5.50
N VAL A 488 -10.66 6.95 4.94
CA VAL A 488 -10.65 7.20 3.50
C VAL A 488 -10.25 8.63 3.22
N THR A 489 -9.35 8.83 2.28
CA THR A 489 -8.97 10.15 1.80
C THR A 489 -9.25 10.29 0.31
N ARG A 490 -9.44 11.53 -0.14
CA ARG A 490 -9.68 11.86 -1.55
C ARG A 490 -9.19 13.29 -1.84
N PRO A 491 -8.42 13.51 -2.91
CA PRO A 491 -8.17 14.85 -3.42
C PRO A 491 -9.48 15.45 -3.96
N PHE A 492 -9.70 16.74 -3.74
CA PHE A 492 -10.85 17.46 -4.26
C PHE A 492 -10.46 18.91 -4.61
N GLY A 493 -10.50 19.25 -5.89
CA GLY A 493 -9.97 20.51 -6.38
C GLY A 493 -8.48 20.65 -6.05
N SER A 494 -8.12 21.76 -5.44
CA SER A 494 -6.77 22.03 -4.97
C SER A 494 -6.45 21.44 -3.60
N GLY A 495 -7.49 21.05 -2.82
CA GLY A 495 -7.35 20.50 -1.48
C GLY A 495 -7.66 19.01 -1.41
N LYS A 496 -7.89 18.55 -0.19
CA LYS A 496 -8.19 17.14 0.07
C LYS A 496 -9.18 16.97 1.20
N VAL A 497 -9.81 15.81 1.21
CA VAL A 497 -10.76 15.43 2.25
C VAL A 497 -10.33 14.12 2.92
N LEU A 498 -10.59 14.02 4.20
CA LEU A 498 -10.41 12.82 4.99
C LEU A 498 -11.73 12.45 5.67
N TYR A 499 -12.05 11.18 5.72
CA TYR A 499 -13.23 10.65 6.39
C TYR A 499 -12.82 9.52 7.33
N LEU A 500 -13.14 9.66 8.60
CA LEU A 500 -13.00 8.58 9.58
C LEU A 500 -14.41 8.15 10.02
N ALA A 501 -14.83 6.96 9.64
CA ALA A 501 -16.21 6.48 9.77
C ALA A 501 -16.66 6.20 11.23
N THR A 502 -15.84 6.44 12.23
CA THR A 502 -16.13 6.23 13.64
C THR A 502 -15.61 7.39 14.49
N ASP A 503 -16.22 7.64 15.65
CA ASP A 503 -15.73 8.58 16.68
C ASP A 503 -15.02 7.85 17.83
N GLY A 504 -14.37 6.75 17.53
CA GLY A 504 -13.73 5.89 18.53
C GLY A 504 -12.26 6.17 18.80
N ALA A 505 -11.62 7.09 18.07
CA ALA A 505 -10.18 7.34 18.15
C ALA A 505 -9.74 7.87 19.55
N TRP A 506 -10.59 8.55 20.29
CA TRP A 506 -10.30 8.97 21.66
C TRP A 506 -9.93 7.81 22.59
N ARG A 507 -10.33 6.58 22.26
CA ARG A 507 -10.02 5.36 23.03
C ARG A 507 -8.56 4.92 22.87
N TRP A 508 -7.86 5.36 21.82
CA TRP A 508 -6.46 5.02 21.55
C TRP A 508 -5.50 5.57 22.61
N ARG A 509 -6.01 6.40 23.50
CA ARG A 509 -5.32 6.91 24.70
C ARG A 509 -5.20 5.87 25.83
N ARG A 510 -6.02 4.81 25.79
CA ARG A 510 -6.12 3.85 26.91
C ARG A 510 -4.83 3.05 27.08
N GLY A 511 -4.20 3.20 28.26
CA GLY A 511 -3.00 2.45 28.65
C GLY A 511 -1.67 2.99 28.11
N VAL A 512 -1.71 4.06 27.28
CA VAL A 512 -0.52 4.67 26.65
C VAL A 512 -0.57 6.20 26.74
N GLU A 513 -1.34 6.74 27.68
CA GLU A 513 -1.65 8.17 27.79
C GLU A 513 -2.22 8.72 26.48
N ASP A 514 -1.61 9.77 25.92
CA ASP A 514 -2.08 10.38 24.68
C ASP A 514 -1.26 9.99 23.43
N LEU A 515 -0.28 9.09 23.55
CA LEU A 515 0.77 8.87 22.55
C LEU A 515 0.21 8.66 21.13
N TYR A 516 -0.61 7.65 20.91
CA TYR A 516 -1.10 7.31 19.57
C TYR A 516 -2.20 8.24 19.10
N HIS A 517 -3.09 8.68 19.99
CA HIS A 517 -4.16 9.62 19.67
C HIS A 517 -3.59 10.99 19.27
N TYR A 518 -2.64 11.51 20.04
CA TYR A 518 -1.97 12.77 19.76
C TYR A 518 -1.18 12.68 18.44
N ARG A 519 -0.36 11.64 18.28
CA ARG A 519 0.44 11.43 17.07
C ARG A 519 -0.44 11.38 15.81
N PHE A 520 -1.53 10.63 15.86
CA PHE A 520 -2.44 10.52 14.72
C PHE A 520 -3.07 11.88 14.34
N TRP A 521 -3.67 12.58 15.30
CA TRP A 521 -4.36 13.84 14.99
C TRP A 521 -3.41 14.97 14.63
N SER A 522 -2.25 15.04 15.23
CA SER A 522 -1.18 15.95 14.83
C SER A 522 -0.72 15.72 13.38
N GLN A 523 -0.54 14.44 12.99
CA GLN A 523 -0.21 14.07 11.62
C GLN A 523 -1.35 14.43 10.66
N VAL A 524 -2.59 14.16 11.05
CA VAL A 524 -3.78 14.53 10.24
C VAL A 524 -3.81 16.03 10.00
N ALA A 525 -3.69 16.86 11.03
CA ALA A 525 -3.72 18.32 10.88
C ALA A 525 -2.65 18.80 9.90
N ARG A 526 -1.37 18.40 10.10
CA ARG A 526 -0.26 18.80 9.24
C ARG A 526 -0.40 18.27 7.81
N TRP A 527 -0.79 17.01 7.65
CA TRP A 527 -0.95 16.41 6.32
C TRP A 527 -2.11 17.06 5.55
N MET A 528 -3.20 17.40 6.23
CA MET A 528 -4.34 18.06 5.61
C MET A 528 -4.02 19.50 5.18
N ALA A 529 -3.18 20.20 5.91
CA ALA A 529 -2.73 21.57 5.60
C ALA A 529 -1.59 21.63 4.57
N TYR A 530 -0.92 20.51 4.31
CA TYR A 530 0.34 20.45 3.56
C TYR A 530 0.27 21.13 2.18
N GLN A 531 -0.79 20.91 1.42
CA GLN A 531 -0.92 21.51 0.08
C GLN A 531 -1.10 23.03 0.14
N ARG A 532 -1.80 23.51 1.17
CA ARG A 532 -1.97 24.95 1.36
C ARG A 532 -0.64 25.63 1.70
N ASN A 533 0.16 25.03 2.55
CA ASN A 533 1.46 25.59 2.98
C ASN A 533 2.52 25.53 1.89
N LEU A 534 2.48 24.55 0.96
CA LEU A 534 3.39 24.50 -0.20
C LEU A 534 3.08 25.57 -1.26
N ALA A 535 1.89 26.12 -1.24
CA ALA A 535 1.34 26.86 -2.36
C ALA A 535 1.29 28.37 -2.13
N GLU A 536 1.78 28.88 -1.02
CA GLU A 536 1.63 30.28 -0.68
C GLU A 536 2.76 31.15 -1.24
N SER A 537 2.47 31.85 -2.33
CA SER A 537 3.19 33.04 -2.75
C SER A 537 2.18 34.12 -3.12
N ASP A 538 2.52 35.38 -2.94
CA ASP A 538 1.67 36.55 -3.27
C ASP A 538 1.17 36.59 -4.73
N ARG A 539 1.62 35.69 -5.61
CA ARG A 539 1.41 35.79 -7.06
C ARG A 539 0.80 34.55 -7.73
N GLY A 540 0.74 33.42 -7.06
CA GLY A 540 0.16 32.21 -7.64
C GLY A 540 0.56 30.93 -6.92
N ARG A 541 -0.16 29.87 -7.19
CA ARG A 541 0.02 28.54 -6.62
C ARG A 541 0.38 27.52 -7.70
N ILE A 542 1.37 26.68 -7.43
CA ILE A 542 1.65 25.50 -8.24
C ILE A 542 1.35 24.26 -7.40
N ILE A 543 0.40 23.45 -7.86
CA ILE A 543 0.04 22.19 -7.23
C ILE A 543 0.50 21.07 -8.14
N HIS A 544 1.08 20.01 -7.58
CA HIS A 544 1.45 18.83 -8.35
C HIS A 544 0.75 17.57 -7.82
N TYR A 545 0.51 16.65 -8.73
CA TYR A 545 -0.06 15.34 -8.43
C TYR A 545 0.76 14.25 -9.13
N PRO A 546 1.11 13.15 -8.44
CA PRO A 546 0.84 12.83 -7.03
C PRO A 546 1.66 13.67 -6.05
N GLU A 547 1.25 13.72 -4.77
CA GLU A 547 1.90 14.52 -3.72
C GLU A 547 3.34 14.12 -3.43
N ALA A 548 3.66 12.84 -3.58
CA ALA A 548 5.00 12.28 -3.43
C ALA A 548 5.34 11.49 -4.70
N PRO A 549 5.76 12.16 -5.77
CA PRO A 549 6.13 11.48 -7.00
C PRO A 549 7.40 10.66 -6.80
N THR A 550 7.39 9.44 -7.34
CA THR A 550 8.59 8.60 -7.41
C THR A 550 9.36 8.88 -8.70
N ALA A 551 10.66 8.56 -8.70
CA ALA A 551 11.48 8.74 -9.89
C ALA A 551 10.88 8.00 -11.11
N GLY A 552 10.70 8.72 -12.22
CA GLY A 552 10.10 8.19 -13.46
C GLY A 552 8.57 8.21 -13.50
N GLN A 553 7.89 8.74 -12.48
CA GLN A 553 6.43 8.90 -12.49
C GLN A 553 6.03 10.22 -13.13
N ASP A 554 4.95 10.19 -13.94
CA ASP A 554 4.40 11.42 -14.52
C ASP A 554 3.81 12.31 -13.43
N VAL A 555 4.18 13.58 -13.44
CA VAL A 555 3.70 14.60 -12.51
C VAL A 555 2.84 15.62 -13.27
N THR A 556 1.63 15.81 -12.80
CA THR A 556 0.72 16.83 -13.34
C THR A 556 0.79 18.08 -12.48
N PHE A 557 1.02 19.23 -13.10
CA PHE A 557 1.01 20.54 -12.43
C PHE A 557 -0.29 21.28 -12.75
N HIS A 558 -0.85 21.96 -11.72
CA HIS A 558 -2.04 22.79 -11.82
C HIS A 558 -1.79 24.20 -11.31
#